data_d4befda10020d37de7eea8c54c53e11c
#
_entry.id   d4befda10020d37de7eea8c54c53e11c
#
_cell.length_a   1.000
_cell.length_b   1.000
_cell.length_c   1.000
_cell.angle_alpha   90.00
_cell.angle_beta   90.00
_cell.angle_gamma   90.00
#
_symmetry.space_group_name_H-M   'P 1'
#
loop_
_entity.id
_entity.type
_entity.pdbx_description
1 polymer ?
#
loop_
_entity_poly.entity_id
_entity_poly.type
_entity_poly.pdbx_seq_one_letter_code
_entity_poly.pdbx_strand_id
1 'polypeptide(L)'
;MEFYIRPFLNSWPRETLVQLAKWAEDDNYHVRRLVSEGTRPKLPWAKSVTLTQDQTIPLLEGLHTDRTRYVTRSVANHLNDIAKIDADRVVALLHGWAQTGQQSAKELDWMTRHGLRTLVKQGHVGALALLGFRADAPVQVKARILTPVVVMGEAVSFEIEISCDMDCPVLVDYRIDFARSDGKRAEKVFKLKQGKVSLGEPLTVQKTHKLKAGASTFTLYEGLHSITIQVNGVDYKKFEFDLTA
;
A
#
# COMPACT_ATOMS: atom_id res chain seq x y z
N MET A 1 0.91 13.60 -22.58
CA MET A 1 -0.02 14.75 -22.34
C MET A 1 0.01 15.23 -20.88
N GLU A 2 0.00 14.35 -19.90
CA GLU A 2 -0.02 14.68 -18.46
C GLU A 2 1.14 15.57 -17.98
N PHE A 3 2.28 15.54 -18.66
CA PHE A 3 3.40 16.43 -18.36
C PHE A 3 3.16 17.89 -18.81
N TYR A 4 2.44 18.08 -19.92
CA TYR A 4 2.23 19.40 -20.51
C TYR A 4 1.17 20.24 -19.80
N ILE A 5 0.20 19.61 -19.11
CA ILE A 5 -0.82 20.32 -18.34
C ILE A 5 -0.26 20.93 -17.03
N ARG A 6 0.83 20.35 -16.48
CA ARG A 6 1.37 20.74 -15.17
C ARG A 6 1.92 22.17 -15.09
N PRO A 7 2.61 22.71 -16.10
CA PRO A 7 2.94 24.15 -16.14
C PRO A 7 1.71 25.04 -16.05
N PHE A 8 0.62 24.69 -16.74
CA PHE A 8 -0.63 25.46 -16.67
C PHE A 8 -1.26 25.39 -15.29
N LEU A 9 -1.27 24.24 -14.64
CA LEU A 9 -1.75 24.07 -13.26
C LEU A 9 -0.95 24.93 -12.26
N ASN A 10 0.34 25.09 -12.48
CA ASN A 10 1.18 25.91 -11.61
C ASN A 10 1.07 27.42 -11.91
N SER A 11 0.85 27.83 -13.16
CA SER A 11 0.78 29.24 -13.57
C SER A 11 -0.63 29.82 -13.53
N TRP A 12 -1.64 29.02 -13.88
CA TRP A 12 -3.05 29.42 -13.96
C TRP A 12 -3.96 28.34 -13.35
N PRO A 13 -3.84 28.09 -12.02
CA PRO A 13 -4.53 26.96 -11.40
C PRO A 13 -6.06 27.03 -11.50
N ARG A 14 -6.65 28.23 -11.33
CA ARG A 14 -8.11 28.40 -11.37
C ARG A 14 -8.68 28.09 -12.75
N GLU A 15 -8.13 28.70 -13.77
CA GLU A 15 -8.58 28.57 -15.15
C GLU A 15 -8.38 27.12 -15.63
N THR A 16 -7.25 26.53 -15.28
CA THR A 16 -6.93 25.15 -15.64
C THR A 16 -7.87 24.18 -14.95
N LEU A 17 -8.18 24.36 -13.66
CA LEU A 17 -9.13 23.52 -12.93
C LEU A 17 -10.55 23.60 -13.51
N VAL A 18 -11.01 24.80 -13.91
CA VAL A 18 -12.30 24.95 -14.60
C VAL A 18 -12.33 24.17 -15.91
N GLN A 19 -11.24 24.19 -16.68
CA GLN A 19 -11.15 23.41 -17.91
C GLN A 19 -11.09 21.90 -17.62
N LEU A 20 -10.35 21.48 -16.58
CA LEU A 20 -10.28 20.07 -16.19
C LEU A 20 -11.64 19.53 -15.71
N ALA A 21 -12.44 20.33 -15.00
CA ALA A 21 -13.80 19.95 -14.62
C ALA A 21 -14.67 19.65 -15.86
N LYS A 22 -14.55 20.43 -16.94
CA LYS A 22 -15.23 20.15 -18.21
C LYS A 22 -14.69 18.87 -18.88
N TRP A 23 -13.38 18.67 -18.84
CA TRP A 23 -12.74 17.48 -19.41
C TRP A 23 -13.02 16.19 -18.63
N ALA A 24 -13.43 16.29 -17.37
CA ALA A 24 -13.87 15.14 -16.60
C ALA A 24 -15.15 14.49 -17.17
N GLU A 25 -15.93 15.23 -17.95
CA GLU A 25 -17.16 14.80 -18.61
C GLU A 25 -16.98 14.52 -20.12
N ASP A 26 -15.74 14.61 -20.65
CA ASP A 26 -15.45 14.42 -22.07
C ASP A 26 -15.78 12.99 -22.51
N ASP A 27 -16.29 12.82 -23.74
CA ASP A 27 -16.59 11.51 -24.32
C ASP A 27 -15.36 10.62 -24.42
N ASN A 28 -14.20 11.21 -24.66
CA ASN A 28 -12.94 10.51 -24.81
C ASN A 28 -12.32 10.19 -23.44
N TYR A 29 -12.24 8.92 -23.10
CA TYR A 29 -11.67 8.47 -21.83
C TYR A 29 -10.19 8.85 -21.64
N HIS A 30 -9.44 9.13 -22.69
CA HIS A 30 -8.07 9.65 -22.57
C HIS A 30 -8.05 11.06 -22.00
N VAL A 31 -9.04 11.90 -22.38
CA VAL A 31 -9.22 13.24 -21.83
C VAL A 31 -9.65 13.16 -20.38
N ARG A 32 -10.63 12.32 -20.05
CA ARG A 32 -11.04 12.11 -18.66
C ARG A 32 -9.89 11.58 -17.78
N ARG A 33 -9.09 10.64 -18.30
CA ARG A 33 -7.89 10.16 -17.59
C ARG A 33 -6.87 11.26 -17.35
N LEU A 34 -6.66 12.16 -18.31
CA LEU A 34 -5.73 13.28 -18.17
C LEU A 34 -6.06 14.15 -16.97
N VAL A 35 -7.35 14.34 -16.66
CA VAL A 35 -7.79 15.11 -15.48
C VAL A 35 -7.22 14.54 -14.20
N SER A 36 -7.36 13.24 -13.97
CA SER A 36 -6.81 12.59 -12.79
C SER A 36 -5.28 12.48 -12.83
N GLU A 37 -4.70 12.03 -13.94
CA GLU A 37 -3.25 11.76 -14.02
C GLU A 37 -2.43 13.06 -14.01
N GLY A 38 -2.91 14.12 -14.68
CA GLY A 38 -2.25 15.42 -14.76
C GLY A 38 -2.20 16.17 -13.44
N THR A 39 -3.20 15.96 -12.58
CA THR A 39 -3.32 16.62 -11.27
C THR A 39 -2.69 15.85 -10.11
N ARG A 40 -2.12 14.67 -10.34
CA ARG A 40 -1.43 13.89 -9.30
C ARG A 40 -0.32 14.71 -8.63
N PRO A 41 -0.17 14.67 -7.31
CA PRO A 41 0.85 15.42 -6.58
C PRO A 41 2.27 15.16 -7.13
N LYS A 42 2.58 13.90 -7.40
CA LYS A 42 3.87 13.48 -7.96
C LYS A 42 3.66 12.53 -9.14
N LEU A 43 4.34 12.84 -10.24
CA LEU A 43 4.54 11.90 -11.34
C LEU A 43 6.05 11.68 -11.51
N PRO A 44 6.51 10.44 -11.80
CA PRO A 44 7.89 10.21 -12.20
C PRO A 44 8.25 11.11 -13.38
N TRP A 45 9.42 11.77 -13.29
CA TRP A 45 9.97 12.63 -14.35
C TRP A 45 9.18 13.91 -14.67
N ALA A 46 8.16 14.27 -13.89
CA ALA A 46 7.38 15.49 -14.07
C ALA A 46 7.61 16.51 -12.94
N LYS A 47 7.43 17.78 -13.26
CA LYS A 47 7.38 18.85 -12.23
C LYS A 47 6.22 18.57 -11.28
N SER A 48 6.42 18.84 -9.99
CA SER A 48 5.35 18.79 -8.99
C SER A 48 4.27 19.84 -9.32
N VAL A 49 3.04 19.55 -8.93
CA VAL A 49 1.95 20.53 -8.93
C VAL A 49 1.76 21.09 -7.53
N THR A 50 1.35 22.35 -7.45
CA THR A 50 1.12 23.08 -6.18
C THR A 50 -0.34 23.00 -5.71
N LEU A 51 -1.16 22.16 -6.37
CA LEU A 51 -2.57 22.00 -6.03
C LEU A 51 -2.74 21.34 -4.65
N THR A 52 -3.73 21.84 -3.90
CA THR A 52 -4.17 21.22 -2.66
C THR A 52 -5.08 20.01 -2.93
N GLN A 53 -5.25 19.18 -1.92
CA GLN A 53 -6.19 18.05 -2.00
C GLN A 53 -7.64 18.53 -2.20
N ASP A 54 -8.02 19.66 -1.57
CA ASP A 54 -9.36 20.24 -1.73
C ASP A 54 -9.65 20.68 -3.17
N GLN A 55 -8.62 20.99 -3.94
CA GLN A 55 -8.74 21.33 -5.35
C GLN A 55 -8.83 20.10 -6.26
N THR A 56 -8.21 18.99 -5.86
CA THR A 56 -8.12 17.81 -6.71
C THR A 56 -9.17 16.75 -6.41
N ILE A 57 -9.58 16.58 -5.15
CA ILE A 57 -10.57 15.57 -4.73
C ILE A 57 -11.91 15.72 -5.49
N PRO A 58 -12.50 16.92 -5.70
CA PRO A 58 -13.75 17.04 -6.47
C PRO A 58 -13.65 16.47 -7.89
N LEU A 59 -12.48 16.56 -8.54
CA LEU A 59 -12.25 15.95 -9.85
C LEU A 59 -12.23 14.42 -9.77
N LEU A 60 -11.66 13.87 -8.69
CA LEU A 60 -11.64 12.42 -8.46
C LEU A 60 -13.02 11.88 -8.12
N GLU A 61 -13.84 12.64 -7.39
CA GLU A 61 -15.24 12.33 -7.09
C GLU A 61 -16.08 12.24 -8.37
N GLY A 62 -15.84 13.10 -9.36
CA GLY A 62 -16.49 12.98 -10.67
C GLY A 62 -16.02 11.77 -11.49
N LEU A 63 -14.77 11.33 -11.30
CA LEU A 63 -14.14 10.29 -12.10
C LEU A 63 -14.17 8.88 -11.48
N HIS A 64 -14.49 8.73 -10.19
CA HIS A 64 -14.48 7.42 -9.55
C HIS A 64 -15.54 6.46 -10.11
N THR A 65 -16.60 7.00 -10.70
CA THR A 65 -17.68 6.24 -11.34
C THR A 65 -17.43 5.93 -12.81
N ASP A 66 -16.27 6.30 -13.36
CA ASP A 66 -15.96 6.09 -14.77
C ASP A 66 -16.10 4.62 -15.17
N ARG A 67 -16.69 4.39 -16.34
CA ARG A 67 -16.92 3.05 -16.91
C ARG A 67 -15.64 2.36 -17.39
N THR A 68 -14.53 3.10 -17.51
CA THR A 68 -13.26 2.55 -18.00
C THR A 68 -12.23 2.37 -16.90
N ARG A 69 -11.69 1.16 -16.77
CA ARG A 69 -10.60 0.83 -15.86
C ARG A 69 -9.35 1.72 -16.09
N TYR A 70 -9.19 2.26 -17.27
CA TYR A 70 -8.08 3.15 -17.59
C TYR A 70 -8.15 4.47 -16.83
N VAL A 71 -9.37 4.99 -16.61
CA VAL A 71 -9.63 6.20 -15.82
C VAL A 71 -9.60 5.87 -14.34
N THR A 72 -10.36 4.87 -13.89
CA THR A 72 -10.43 4.51 -12.46
C THR A 72 -9.09 4.07 -11.89
N ARG A 73 -8.22 3.47 -12.73
CA ARG A 73 -6.83 3.17 -12.32
C ARG A 73 -6.01 4.44 -12.08
N SER A 74 -6.21 5.49 -12.87
CA SER A 74 -5.56 6.78 -12.62
C SER A 74 -6.06 7.41 -11.32
N VAL A 75 -7.38 7.37 -11.08
CA VAL A 75 -7.99 7.80 -9.82
C VAL A 75 -7.38 7.05 -8.64
N ALA A 76 -7.31 5.74 -8.68
CA ALA A 76 -6.72 4.92 -7.61
C ALA A 76 -5.21 5.19 -7.40
N ASN A 77 -4.47 5.49 -8.46
CA ASN A 77 -3.07 5.94 -8.34
C ASN A 77 -2.96 7.31 -7.67
N HIS A 78 -3.85 8.25 -7.99
CA HIS A 78 -3.90 9.57 -7.40
C HIS A 78 -4.23 9.48 -5.91
N LEU A 79 -5.24 8.68 -5.54
CA LEU A 79 -5.57 8.39 -4.14
C LEU A 79 -4.37 7.82 -3.38
N ASN A 80 -3.61 6.90 -4.00
CA ASN A 80 -2.40 6.37 -3.36
C ASN A 80 -1.30 7.42 -3.18
N ASP A 81 -1.25 8.46 -4.00
CA ASP A 81 -0.32 9.58 -3.80
C ASP A 81 -0.81 10.50 -2.69
N ILE A 82 -2.12 10.81 -2.62
CA ILE A 82 -2.74 11.55 -1.52
C ILE A 82 -2.58 10.80 -0.20
N ALA A 83 -2.77 9.49 -0.18
CA ALA A 83 -2.67 8.65 1.02
C ALA A 83 -1.30 8.73 1.72
N LYS A 84 -0.24 9.10 1.00
CA LYS A 84 1.09 9.33 1.59
C LYS A 84 1.18 10.66 2.36
N ILE A 85 0.21 11.56 2.18
CA ILE A 85 0.15 12.89 2.77
C ILE A 85 -0.94 12.92 3.85
N ASP A 86 -2.12 12.36 3.53
CA ASP A 86 -3.30 12.34 4.38
C ASP A 86 -4.03 10.99 4.21
N ALA A 87 -3.63 10.05 5.03
CA ALA A 87 -4.11 8.66 4.97
C ALA A 87 -5.61 8.57 5.34
N ASP A 88 -6.01 9.22 6.42
CA ASP A 88 -7.36 9.13 6.95
C ASP A 88 -8.38 9.76 5.99
N ARG A 89 -8.01 10.83 5.32
CA ARG A 89 -8.85 11.45 4.30
C ARG A 89 -9.16 10.50 3.14
N VAL A 90 -8.16 9.76 2.66
CA VAL A 90 -8.37 8.78 1.57
C VAL A 90 -9.21 7.60 2.05
N VAL A 91 -9.00 7.13 3.27
CA VAL A 91 -9.84 6.07 3.87
C VAL A 91 -11.29 6.51 3.98
N ALA A 92 -11.54 7.73 4.50
CA ALA A 92 -12.89 8.29 4.62
C ALA A 92 -13.56 8.47 3.24
N LEU A 93 -12.82 8.96 2.24
CA LEU A 93 -13.32 9.15 0.88
C LEU A 93 -13.75 7.82 0.24
N LEU A 94 -12.90 6.79 0.31
CA LEU A 94 -13.21 5.47 -0.23
C LEU A 94 -14.38 4.80 0.53
N HIS A 95 -14.45 5.00 1.83
CA HIS A 95 -15.60 4.55 2.63
C HIS A 95 -16.90 5.24 2.16
N GLY A 96 -16.87 6.57 1.97
CA GLY A 96 -18.00 7.33 1.44
C GLY A 96 -18.44 6.83 0.07
N TRP A 97 -17.53 6.59 -0.86
CA TRP A 97 -17.85 6.05 -2.18
C TRP A 97 -18.53 4.67 -2.11
N ALA A 98 -18.13 3.83 -1.14
CA ALA A 98 -18.79 2.54 -0.92
C ALA A 98 -20.25 2.70 -0.44
N GLN A 99 -20.56 3.75 0.32
CA GLN A 99 -21.91 4.03 0.80
C GLN A 99 -22.84 4.57 -0.31
N THR A 100 -22.29 5.32 -1.28
CA THR A 100 -23.10 5.90 -2.37
C THR A 100 -23.54 4.86 -3.40
N GLY A 101 -22.82 3.75 -3.53
CA GLY A 101 -23.14 2.69 -4.49
C GLY A 101 -23.09 3.11 -5.97
N GLN A 102 -22.46 4.25 -6.28
CA GLN A 102 -22.40 4.82 -7.64
C GLN A 102 -21.45 4.07 -8.59
N GLN A 103 -20.50 3.30 -8.04
CA GLN A 103 -19.60 2.45 -8.81
C GLN A 103 -19.93 0.98 -8.54
N SER A 104 -19.67 0.10 -9.51
CA SER A 104 -19.84 -1.35 -9.31
C SER A 104 -18.96 -1.84 -8.16
N ALA A 105 -19.49 -2.73 -7.32
CA ALA A 105 -18.78 -3.26 -6.16
C ALA A 105 -17.43 -3.87 -6.52
N LYS A 106 -17.34 -4.57 -7.66
CA LYS A 106 -16.10 -5.18 -8.17
C LYS A 106 -15.04 -4.13 -8.52
N GLU A 107 -15.44 -3.04 -9.18
CA GLU A 107 -14.53 -1.98 -9.58
C GLU A 107 -14.07 -1.18 -8.37
N LEU A 108 -15.00 -0.85 -7.48
CA LEU A 108 -14.69 -0.10 -6.26
C LEU A 108 -13.77 -0.90 -5.32
N ASP A 109 -13.99 -2.21 -5.14
CA ASP A 109 -13.06 -3.07 -4.38
C ASP A 109 -11.65 -3.02 -4.98
N TRP A 110 -11.55 -3.12 -6.30
CA TRP A 110 -10.27 -3.02 -6.98
C TRP A 110 -9.60 -1.64 -6.79
N MET A 111 -10.36 -0.55 -6.94
CA MET A 111 -9.87 0.82 -6.73
C MET A 111 -9.38 1.02 -5.30
N THR A 112 -10.14 0.52 -4.33
CA THR A 112 -9.82 0.60 -2.89
C THR A 112 -8.49 -0.12 -2.61
N ARG A 113 -8.35 -1.37 -3.03
CA ARG A 113 -7.08 -2.13 -2.88
C ARG A 113 -5.91 -1.44 -3.55
N HIS A 114 -6.12 -0.90 -4.74
CA HIS A 114 -5.07 -0.23 -5.50
C HIS A 114 -4.69 1.13 -4.92
N GLY A 115 -5.67 1.90 -4.48
CA GLY A 115 -5.48 3.22 -3.83
C GLY A 115 -4.80 3.12 -2.47
N LEU A 116 -5.15 2.10 -1.69
CA LEU A 116 -4.63 1.89 -0.34
C LEU A 116 -3.33 1.06 -0.27
N ARG A 117 -2.78 0.59 -1.39
CA ARG A 117 -1.65 -0.35 -1.40
C ARG A 117 -0.41 0.10 -0.61
N THR A 118 -0.15 1.41 -0.53
CA THR A 118 0.95 1.95 0.29
C THR A 118 0.58 1.89 1.77
N LEU A 119 -0.62 2.28 2.15
CA LEU A 119 -1.11 2.22 3.53
C LEU A 119 -1.21 0.80 4.06
N VAL A 120 -1.69 -0.13 3.23
CA VAL A 120 -1.72 -1.57 3.56
C VAL A 120 -0.31 -2.07 3.87
N LYS A 121 0.67 -1.72 3.03
CA LYS A 121 2.07 -2.09 3.26
C LYS A 121 2.66 -1.46 4.55
N GLN A 122 2.16 -0.30 4.94
CA GLN A 122 2.55 0.39 6.19
C GLN A 122 1.79 -0.12 7.41
N GLY A 123 0.85 -1.05 7.25
CA GLY A 123 0.03 -1.57 8.34
C GLY A 123 -1.01 -0.57 8.86
N HIS A 124 -1.44 0.40 8.04
CA HIS A 124 -2.40 1.43 8.47
C HIS A 124 -3.75 0.81 8.83
N VAL A 125 -4.13 0.92 10.10
CA VAL A 125 -5.29 0.23 10.68
C VAL A 125 -6.59 0.56 9.95
N GLY A 126 -6.88 1.84 9.66
CA GLY A 126 -8.10 2.25 8.95
C GLY A 126 -8.17 1.70 7.52
N ALA A 127 -7.03 1.67 6.80
CA ALA A 127 -6.96 1.10 5.45
C ALA A 127 -7.18 -0.41 5.45
N LEU A 128 -6.62 -1.11 6.44
CA LEU A 128 -6.79 -2.55 6.62
C LEU A 128 -8.24 -2.89 7.02
N ALA A 129 -8.84 -2.12 7.94
CA ALA A 129 -10.22 -2.29 8.35
C ALA A 129 -11.20 -2.13 7.18
N LEU A 130 -10.97 -1.13 6.30
CA LEU A 130 -11.79 -0.92 5.10
C LEU A 130 -11.69 -2.11 4.12
N LEU A 131 -10.60 -2.86 4.14
CA LEU A 131 -10.40 -4.09 3.35
C LEU A 131 -10.84 -5.37 4.09
N GLY A 132 -11.43 -5.24 5.28
CA GLY A 132 -11.92 -6.35 6.08
C GLY A 132 -10.89 -7.01 7.01
N PHE A 133 -9.70 -6.40 7.17
CA PHE A 133 -8.63 -6.90 8.06
C PHE A 133 -8.63 -6.08 9.35
N ARG A 134 -9.28 -6.58 10.39
CA ARG A 134 -9.42 -5.89 11.66
C ARG A 134 -8.17 -6.05 12.53
N ALA A 135 -7.67 -4.95 13.07
CA ALA A 135 -6.53 -4.92 13.97
C ALA A 135 -6.85 -5.58 15.34
N ASP A 136 -8.12 -5.51 15.76
CA ASP A 136 -8.64 -6.10 17.00
C ASP A 136 -9.12 -7.56 16.82
N ALA A 137 -8.80 -8.20 15.71
CA ALA A 137 -9.11 -9.62 15.50
C ALA A 137 -8.44 -10.48 16.59
N PRO A 138 -9.17 -11.39 17.26
CA PRO A 138 -8.66 -12.15 18.39
C PRO A 138 -7.72 -13.29 17.94
N VAL A 139 -6.68 -12.95 17.21
CA VAL A 139 -5.69 -13.91 16.72
C VAL A 139 -4.59 -14.14 17.73
N GLN A 140 -4.16 -15.39 17.85
CA GLN A 140 -2.96 -15.81 18.57
C GLN A 140 -1.88 -16.15 17.56
N VAL A 141 -0.67 -15.62 17.76
CA VAL A 141 0.44 -15.81 16.84
C VAL A 141 1.61 -16.47 17.57
N LYS A 142 2.00 -17.64 17.11
CA LYS A 142 3.27 -18.29 17.46
C LYS A 142 4.20 -18.18 16.28
N ALA A 143 5.47 -17.86 16.52
CA ALA A 143 6.48 -17.84 15.48
C ALA A 143 7.84 -18.21 16.04
N ARG A 144 8.66 -18.85 15.20
CA ARG A 144 10.04 -19.23 15.55
C ARG A 144 10.95 -19.07 14.34
N ILE A 145 12.18 -18.70 14.60
CA ILE A 145 13.25 -18.72 13.61
C ILE A 145 13.78 -20.14 13.47
N LEU A 146 14.07 -20.55 12.24
CA LEU A 146 14.63 -21.89 11.93
C LEU A 146 16.13 -21.79 11.61
N THR A 147 16.60 -20.64 11.12
CA THR A 147 18.01 -20.38 10.80
C THR A 147 18.46 -19.10 11.53
N PRO A 148 18.91 -19.20 12.79
CA PRO A 148 19.29 -18.02 13.59
C PRO A 148 20.63 -17.41 13.14
N VAL A 149 21.45 -18.14 12.40
CA VAL A 149 22.68 -17.66 11.75
C VAL A 149 22.59 -17.97 10.26
N VAL A 150 22.92 -16.99 9.42
CA VAL A 150 22.80 -17.09 7.97
C VAL A 150 24.06 -16.50 7.31
N VAL A 151 24.61 -17.21 6.34
CA VAL A 151 25.70 -16.69 5.52
C VAL A 151 25.15 -15.78 4.42
N MET A 152 25.88 -14.72 4.09
CA MET A 152 25.49 -13.77 3.04
C MET A 152 25.31 -14.48 1.69
N GLY A 153 24.17 -14.27 1.06
CA GLY A 153 23.78 -14.97 -0.18
C GLY A 153 22.85 -16.16 0.04
N GLU A 154 22.78 -16.68 1.25
CA GLU A 154 21.85 -17.74 1.66
C GLU A 154 20.47 -17.18 2.06
N ALA A 155 19.71 -17.93 2.83
CA ALA A 155 18.33 -17.60 3.17
C ALA A 155 18.03 -17.77 4.66
N VAL A 156 17.36 -16.78 5.25
CA VAL A 156 16.76 -16.91 6.58
C VAL A 156 15.40 -17.59 6.45
N SER A 157 15.16 -18.57 7.32
CA SER A 157 13.91 -19.35 7.38
C SER A 157 13.26 -19.21 8.73
N PHE A 158 11.93 -19.08 8.74
CA PHE A 158 11.11 -19.01 9.93
C PHE A 158 9.74 -19.65 9.70
N GLU A 159 9.06 -19.96 10.77
CA GLU A 159 7.72 -20.57 10.76
C GLU A 159 6.80 -19.76 11.65
N ILE A 160 5.55 -19.64 11.24
CA ILE A 160 4.48 -19.01 12.01
C ILE A 160 3.26 -19.93 12.04
N GLU A 161 2.54 -19.87 13.15
CA GLU A 161 1.22 -20.47 13.35
C GLU A 161 0.27 -19.39 13.85
N ILE A 162 -0.86 -19.21 13.19
CA ILE A 162 -1.90 -18.25 13.56
C ILE A 162 -3.18 -19.01 13.82
N SER A 163 -3.70 -18.89 15.03
CA SER A 163 -5.01 -19.42 15.43
C SER A 163 -5.96 -18.29 15.82
N CYS A 164 -7.25 -18.60 15.79
CA CYS A 164 -8.31 -17.67 16.16
C CYS A 164 -9.51 -18.46 16.71
N ASP A 165 -10.19 -17.89 17.70
CA ASP A 165 -11.36 -18.50 18.31
C ASP A 165 -12.66 -18.30 17.49
N MET A 166 -12.52 -17.68 16.31
CA MET A 166 -13.58 -17.44 15.34
C MET A 166 -13.00 -17.34 13.94
N ASP A 167 -13.87 -17.29 12.95
CA ASP A 167 -13.47 -17.04 11.56
C ASP A 167 -12.94 -15.61 11.37
N CYS A 168 -11.66 -15.49 11.06
CA CYS A 168 -10.97 -14.19 10.93
C CYS A 168 -10.27 -14.04 9.59
N PRO A 169 -10.59 -13.02 8.78
CA PRO A 169 -9.72 -12.60 7.67
C PRO A 169 -8.37 -12.11 8.21
N VAL A 170 -7.29 -12.59 7.61
CA VAL A 170 -5.93 -12.19 8.00
C VAL A 170 -5.09 -11.75 6.82
N LEU A 171 -4.39 -10.64 7.00
CA LEU A 171 -3.28 -10.21 6.16
C LEU A 171 -2.01 -10.34 7.01
N VAL A 172 -1.14 -11.24 6.59
CA VAL A 172 0.11 -11.53 7.30
C VAL A 172 1.26 -10.98 6.50
N ASP A 173 2.01 -10.09 7.12
CA ASP A 173 3.24 -9.54 6.60
C ASP A 173 4.39 -9.85 7.56
N TYR A 174 5.62 -9.73 7.08
CA TYR A 174 6.80 -9.70 7.94
C TYR A 174 7.69 -8.52 7.55
N ARG A 175 8.28 -7.93 8.54
CA ARG A 175 9.16 -6.78 8.43
C ARG A 175 10.57 -7.21 8.80
N ILE A 176 11.55 -6.90 7.95
CA ILE A 176 12.96 -7.12 8.28
C ILE A 176 13.61 -5.76 8.54
N ASP A 177 14.23 -5.63 9.71
CA ASP A 177 15.08 -4.50 10.07
C ASP A 177 16.53 -4.88 9.76
N PHE A 178 17.02 -4.41 8.62
CA PHE A 178 18.38 -4.65 8.17
C PHE A 178 19.37 -3.73 8.88
N ALA A 179 20.48 -4.28 9.36
CA ALA A 179 21.62 -3.49 9.81
C ALA A 179 22.23 -2.69 8.65
N ARG A 180 22.79 -1.52 8.97
CA ARG A 180 23.51 -0.66 8.04
C ARG A 180 24.88 -0.28 8.60
N SER A 181 25.80 0.11 7.70
CA SER A 181 27.16 0.51 8.09
C SER A 181 27.22 1.75 8.99
N ASP A 182 26.19 2.60 8.94
CA ASP A 182 26.08 3.83 9.74
C ASP A 182 25.41 3.62 11.11
N GLY A 183 25.21 2.36 11.52
CA GLY A 183 24.52 1.98 12.75
C GLY A 183 23.01 2.16 12.72
N LYS A 184 22.45 2.71 11.66
CA LYS A 184 21.00 2.82 11.46
C LYS A 184 20.41 1.48 11.02
N ARG A 185 19.11 1.44 10.95
CA ARG A 185 18.37 0.30 10.43
C ARG A 185 17.59 0.67 9.18
N ALA A 186 17.49 -0.27 8.23
CA ALA A 186 16.64 -0.12 7.05
C ALA A 186 15.51 -1.13 7.10
N GLU A 187 14.31 -0.63 7.27
CA GLU A 187 13.12 -1.46 7.35
C GLU A 187 12.57 -1.80 5.96
N LYS A 188 12.22 -3.07 5.76
CA LYS A 188 11.48 -3.53 4.58
C LYS A 188 10.34 -4.46 4.98
N VAL A 189 9.15 -4.17 4.47
CA VAL A 189 7.95 -4.98 4.68
C VAL A 189 7.73 -5.90 3.48
N PHE A 190 7.42 -7.16 3.76
CA PHE A 190 7.17 -8.20 2.78
C PHE A 190 5.84 -8.89 3.07
N LYS A 191 5.01 -9.02 2.05
CA LYS A 191 3.77 -9.79 2.16
C LYS A 191 4.11 -11.28 2.32
N LEU A 192 3.50 -11.91 3.31
CA LEU A 192 3.67 -13.33 3.57
C LEU A 192 2.45 -14.12 3.09
N LYS A 193 1.27 -13.82 3.61
CA LYS A 193 0.03 -14.54 3.30
C LYS A 193 -1.18 -13.62 3.45
N GLN A 194 -2.19 -13.87 2.66
CA GLN A 194 -3.53 -13.33 2.85
C GLN A 194 -4.50 -14.49 2.79
N GLY A 195 -5.44 -14.54 3.73
CA GLY A 195 -6.38 -15.64 3.81
C GLY A 195 -7.38 -15.46 4.93
N LYS A 196 -7.91 -16.57 5.40
CA LYS A 196 -8.83 -16.67 6.53
C LYS A 196 -8.25 -17.71 7.47
N VAL A 197 -8.32 -17.44 8.77
CA VAL A 197 -8.11 -18.41 9.83
C VAL A 197 -9.50 -18.85 10.29
N SER A 198 -9.77 -20.16 10.29
CA SER A 198 -11.04 -20.71 10.74
C SER A 198 -10.90 -21.28 12.15
N LEU A 199 -12.02 -21.31 12.87
CA LEU A 199 -12.07 -21.91 14.20
C LEU A 199 -11.54 -23.35 14.17
N GLY A 200 -10.57 -23.66 15.01
CA GLY A 200 -9.95 -24.99 15.11
C GLY A 200 -8.99 -25.36 13.98
N GLU A 201 -8.81 -24.50 12.98
CA GLU A 201 -7.90 -24.73 11.85
C GLU A 201 -6.82 -23.62 11.81
N PRO A 202 -5.68 -23.82 12.50
CA PRO A 202 -4.61 -22.84 12.51
C PRO A 202 -3.97 -22.70 11.11
N LEU A 203 -3.65 -21.47 10.74
CA LEU A 203 -2.89 -21.17 9.54
C LEU A 203 -1.40 -21.29 9.84
N THR A 204 -0.75 -22.33 9.31
CA THR A 204 0.70 -22.51 9.42
C THR A 204 1.37 -22.09 8.12
N VAL A 205 2.42 -21.28 8.23
CA VAL A 205 3.23 -20.82 7.09
C VAL A 205 4.70 -20.88 7.44
N GLN A 206 5.47 -21.60 6.62
CA GLN A 206 6.92 -21.54 6.63
C GLN A 206 7.40 -20.62 5.52
N LYS A 207 8.35 -19.73 5.84
CA LYS A 207 8.94 -18.77 4.90
C LYS A 207 10.45 -18.89 4.88
N THR A 208 10.98 -18.96 3.66
CA THR A 208 12.39 -18.81 3.36
C THR A 208 12.59 -17.49 2.63
N HIS A 209 13.40 -16.59 3.19
CA HIS A 209 13.72 -15.28 2.60
C HIS A 209 15.19 -15.23 2.20
N LYS A 210 15.43 -15.15 0.89
CA LYS A 210 16.79 -15.12 0.34
C LYS A 210 17.46 -13.77 0.57
N LEU A 211 18.63 -13.76 1.18
CA LEU A 211 19.45 -12.59 1.44
C LEU A 211 20.49 -12.44 0.31
N LYS A 212 20.07 -11.78 -0.78
CA LYS A 212 20.90 -11.64 -2.00
C LYS A 212 22.10 -10.73 -1.74
N ALA A 213 23.30 -11.28 -1.80
CA ALA A 213 24.52 -10.51 -1.90
C ALA A 213 24.54 -9.73 -3.23
N GLY A 214 25.08 -8.50 -3.20
CA GLY A 214 25.31 -7.69 -4.42
C GLY A 214 24.05 -7.23 -5.16
N ALA A 215 22.92 -7.08 -4.48
CA ALA A 215 21.71 -6.52 -5.10
C ALA A 215 21.92 -5.04 -5.45
N SER A 216 21.59 -4.63 -6.68
CA SER A 216 21.80 -3.25 -7.18
C SER A 216 21.01 -2.17 -6.42
N THR A 217 19.93 -2.54 -5.75
CA THR A 217 19.02 -1.60 -5.06
C THR A 217 19.17 -1.58 -3.55
N PHE A 218 19.99 -2.48 -2.99
CA PHE A 218 20.13 -2.62 -1.54
C PHE A 218 21.42 -3.37 -1.19
N THR A 219 22.25 -2.78 -0.33
CA THR A 219 23.45 -3.41 0.21
C THR A 219 23.13 -4.09 1.53
N LEU A 220 23.44 -5.38 1.64
CA LEU A 220 23.41 -6.13 2.90
C LEU A 220 24.71 -5.89 3.66
N TYR A 221 24.63 -5.82 4.97
CA TYR A 221 25.76 -5.71 5.89
C TYR A 221 25.69 -6.84 6.89
N GLU A 222 26.81 -7.30 7.35
CA GLU A 222 26.94 -8.29 8.42
C GLU A 222 26.38 -7.75 9.74
N GLY A 223 26.05 -8.66 10.65
CA GLY A 223 25.58 -8.37 12.01
C GLY A 223 24.15 -8.73 12.26
N LEU A 224 23.62 -8.22 13.37
CA LEU A 224 22.33 -8.58 13.90
C LEU A 224 21.19 -7.90 13.14
N HIS A 225 20.31 -8.70 12.57
CA HIS A 225 19.07 -8.31 11.92
C HIS A 225 17.86 -8.80 12.70
N SER A 226 16.68 -8.25 12.44
CA SER A 226 15.47 -8.75 13.09
C SER A 226 14.32 -8.92 12.11
N ILE A 227 13.43 -9.87 12.43
CA ILE A 227 12.18 -10.11 11.71
C ILE A 227 11.04 -9.88 12.69
N THR A 228 10.07 -9.04 12.32
CA THR A 228 8.82 -8.84 13.05
C THR A 228 7.67 -9.40 12.25
N ILE A 229 6.86 -10.26 12.85
CA ILE A 229 5.63 -10.79 12.24
C ILE A 229 4.50 -9.81 12.55
N GLN A 230 3.79 -9.40 11.50
CA GLN A 230 2.67 -8.49 11.58
C GLN A 230 1.40 -9.17 11.03
N VAL A 231 0.30 -9.09 11.78
CA VAL A 231 -1.03 -9.58 11.35
C VAL A 231 -2.02 -8.41 11.43
N ASN A 232 -2.70 -8.14 10.34
CA ASN A 232 -3.67 -7.03 10.23
C ASN A 232 -3.13 -5.68 10.71
N GLY A 233 -1.84 -5.40 10.46
CA GLY A 233 -1.18 -4.16 10.86
C GLY A 233 -0.67 -4.13 12.31
N VAL A 234 -0.89 -5.19 13.09
CA VAL A 234 -0.43 -5.30 14.49
C VAL A 234 0.82 -6.18 14.55
N ASP A 235 1.83 -5.71 15.28
CA ASP A 235 3.07 -6.46 15.52
C ASP A 235 2.85 -7.49 16.64
N TYR A 236 3.25 -8.75 16.40
CA TYR A 236 3.06 -9.85 17.36
C TYR A 236 4.37 -10.42 17.87
N LYS A 237 5.21 -10.97 17.01
CA LYS A 237 6.46 -11.64 17.38
C LYS A 237 7.63 -11.01 16.65
N LYS A 238 8.70 -10.77 17.40
CA LYS A 238 10.00 -10.35 16.90
C LYS A 238 11.05 -11.38 17.26
N PHE A 239 11.92 -11.72 16.35
CA PHE A 239 13.10 -12.55 16.56
C PHE A 239 14.27 -12.02 15.75
N GLU A 240 15.46 -12.40 16.16
CA GLU A 240 16.71 -11.92 15.59
C GLU A 240 17.45 -13.05 14.87
N PHE A 241 18.24 -12.68 13.87
CA PHE A 241 19.19 -13.57 13.21
C PHE A 241 20.49 -12.83 12.94
N ASP A 242 21.60 -13.55 12.95
CA ASP A 242 22.92 -13.01 12.65
C ASP A 242 23.29 -13.30 11.17
N LEU A 243 23.69 -12.26 10.45
CA LEU A 243 24.16 -12.37 9.08
C LEU A 243 25.68 -12.29 9.06
N THR A 244 26.32 -13.37 8.63
CA THR A 244 27.77 -13.48 8.51
C THR A 244 28.25 -13.39 7.06
N ALA A 245 29.55 -13.14 6.84
CA ALA A 245 30.16 -13.11 5.52
C ALA A 245 30.07 -14.44 4.78
#